data_c019c69ff2e353476539061ff87c1227
#
_entry.id   c019c69ff2e353476539061ff87c1227
#
_cell.length_a   1.000
_cell.length_b   1.000
_cell.length_c   1.000
_cell.angle_alpha   90.00
_cell.angle_beta   90.00
_cell.angle_gamma   90.00
#
_symmetry.space_group_name_H-M   'P 1'
#
loop_
_entity.id
_entity.type
_entity.pdbx_description
1 polymer ?
#
loop_
_entity_poly.entity_id
_entity_poly.type
_entity_poly.pdbx_seq_one_letter_code
_entity_poly.pdbx_strand_id
1 'polypeptide(L)'
;WPWGVWSNGTTVIVTANTEQQLRSRTWAELGKWHTLLINGHWFAKTATTLRPQAWFEELLVRDLNIDCGYYYAQAQLWSPDNPDAFAGVHSSYGVCLIMDESSGIDKSIFSVSEGFFTEPTKDRYWMCFSNPRRNTGPFFDAFHSKRAFWNTEQIDSRDVEGTDQALFHKMI
;
A
#
# COMPACT_ATOMS: atom_id res chain seq x y z
N TRP A 1 -7.62 -0.14 10.76
CA TRP A 1 -7.51 0.24 9.34
C TRP A 1 -8.85 0.65 8.81
N PRO A 2 -8.92 1.68 7.99
CA PRO A 2 -10.18 2.26 7.56
C PRO A 2 -10.80 1.49 6.39
N TRP A 3 -10.88 0.17 6.45
CA TRP A 3 -11.67 -0.60 5.49
C TRP A 3 -13.14 -0.17 5.48
N GLY A 4 -13.57 0.58 6.50
CA GLY A 4 -14.90 1.18 6.56
C GLY A 4 -14.98 2.63 6.08
N VAL A 5 -13.86 3.26 5.71
CA VAL A 5 -13.82 4.64 5.22
C VAL A 5 -13.76 4.69 3.70
N TRP A 6 -13.24 3.63 3.06
CA TRP A 6 -13.18 3.53 1.60
C TRP A 6 -14.39 2.77 1.06
N SER A 7 -14.71 3.01 -0.18
CA SER A 7 -15.78 2.27 -0.85
C SER A 7 -15.50 0.79 -0.77
N ASN A 8 -16.51 0.01 -0.42
CA ASN A 8 -16.42 -1.44 -0.51
C ASN A 8 -16.07 -1.82 -1.96
N GLY A 9 -15.15 -2.76 -2.12
CA GLY A 9 -14.69 -3.17 -3.44
C GLY A 9 -13.35 -2.56 -3.88
N THR A 10 -12.75 -1.65 -3.07
CA THR A 10 -11.45 -1.05 -3.39
C THR A 10 -10.35 -2.12 -3.49
N THR A 11 -9.61 -2.09 -4.60
CA THR A 11 -8.42 -2.92 -4.80
C THR A 11 -7.22 -2.30 -4.10
N VAL A 12 -6.48 -3.08 -3.34
CA VAL A 12 -5.26 -2.64 -2.65
C VAL A 12 -4.05 -3.40 -3.17
N ILE A 13 -3.07 -2.66 -3.66
CA ILE A 13 -1.78 -3.21 -4.07
C ILE A 13 -0.73 -2.77 -3.07
N VAL A 14 0.03 -3.73 -2.55
CA VAL A 14 1.13 -3.50 -1.62
C VAL A 14 2.41 -3.97 -2.27
N THR A 15 3.40 -3.11 -2.32
CA THR A 15 4.72 -3.44 -2.84
C THR A 15 5.83 -2.86 -1.96
N ALA A 16 7.05 -3.36 -2.13
CA ALA A 16 8.22 -2.87 -1.42
C ALA A 16 9.46 -2.92 -2.33
N ASN A 17 10.55 -2.35 -1.86
CA ASN A 17 11.79 -2.29 -2.64
C ASN A 17 12.33 -3.67 -3.05
N THR A 18 12.12 -4.72 -2.23
CA THR A 18 12.56 -6.08 -2.53
C THR A 18 11.48 -7.10 -2.16
N GLU A 19 11.52 -8.27 -2.82
CA GLU A 19 10.64 -9.40 -2.49
C GLU A 19 10.76 -9.80 -1.01
N GLN A 20 11.97 -9.86 -0.49
CA GLN A 20 12.20 -10.22 0.90
C GLN A 20 11.52 -9.22 1.86
N GLN A 21 11.66 -7.92 1.62
CA GLN A 21 11.00 -6.89 2.43
C GLN A 21 9.49 -7.00 2.33
N LEU A 22 8.96 -7.14 1.12
CA LEU A 22 7.52 -7.27 0.91
C LEU A 22 6.95 -8.46 1.68
N ARG A 23 7.54 -9.65 1.53
CA ARG A 23 6.99 -10.88 2.12
C ARG A 23 7.24 -11.00 3.62
N SER A 24 8.49 -10.76 4.06
CA SER A 24 8.89 -11.04 5.44
C SER A 24 8.65 -9.89 6.41
N ARG A 25 8.42 -8.67 5.92
CA ARG A 25 8.15 -7.50 6.75
C ARG A 25 6.77 -6.93 6.50
N THR A 26 6.55 -6.28 5.37
CA THR A 26 5.31 -5.56 5.09
C THR A 26 4.09 -6.49 5.11
N TRP A 27 4.14 -7.61 4.40
CA TRP A 27 3.03 -8.57 4.34
C TRP A 27 2.87 -9.41 5.60
N ALA A 28 3.96 -9.68 6.30
CA ALA A 28 3.94 -10.35 7.60
C ALA A 28 3.30 -9.45 8.67
N GLU A 29 3.65 -8.16 8.71
CA GLU A 29 3.06 -7.20 9.64
C GLU A 29 1.56 -7.01 9.37
N LEU A 30 1.16 -6.95 8.10
CA LEU A 30 -0.26 -6.96 7.73
C LEU A 30 -0.97 -8.21 8.26
N GLY A 31 -0.31 -9.37 8.22
CA GLY A 31 -0.85 -10.62 8.77
C GLY A 31 -1.06 -10.56 10.29
N LYS A 32 -0.13 -9.99 11.02
CA LYS A 32 -0.25 -9.76 12.46
C LYS A 32 -1.45 -8.85 12.77
N TRP A 33 -1.56 -7.72 12.09
CA TRP A 33 -2.70 -6.82 12.28
C TRP A 33 -4.03 -7.45 11.85
N HIS A 34 -4.04 -8.26 10.80
CA HIS A 34 -5.23 -8.99 10.38
C HIS A 34 -5.76 -9.91 11.48
N THR A 35 -4.89 -10.58 12.25
CA THR A 35 -5.32 -11.44 13.37
C THR A 35 -5.86 -10.65 14.57
N LEU A 36 -5.48 -9.39 14.71
CA LEU A 36 -5.91 -8.49 15.79
C LEU A 36 -7.18 -7.70 15.45
N LEU A 37 -7.58 -7.65 14.18
CA LEU A 37 -8.77 -6.91 13.76
C LEU A 37 -10.05 -7.61 14.20
N ILE A 38 -11.02 -6.84 14.71
CA ILE A 38 -12.36 -7.33 15.07
C ILE A 38 -13.04 -8.05 13.91
N ASN A 39 -12.88 -7.53 12.70
CA ASN A 39 -13.43 -8.09 11.47
C ASN A 39 -12.41 -8.91 10.66
N GLY A 40 -11.29 -9.30 11.24
CA GLY A 40 -10.28 -10.12 10.56
C GLY A 40 -10.86 -11.43 10.01
N HIS A 41 -11.83 -12.03 10.71
CA HIS A 41 -12.53 -13.23 10.28
C HIS A 41 -13.42 -13.06 9.04
N TRP A 42 -13.63 -11.84 8.57
CA TRP A 42 -14.35 -11.57 7.30
C TRP A 42 -13.47 -11.83 6.08
N PHE A 43 -12.16 -11.87 6.27
CA PHE A 43 -11.17 -11.96 5.21
C PHE A 43 -10.29 -13.20 5.36
N ALA A 44 -9.98 -13.84 4.24
CA ALA A 44 -9.00 -14.89 4.14
C ALA A 44 -7.66 -14.32 3.65
N LYS A 45 -6.59 -14.55 4.43
CA LYS A 45 -5.23 -14.15 4.07
C LYS A 45 -4.42 -15.35 3.59
N THR A 46 -3.76 -15.19 2.46
CA THR A 46 -2.77 -16.13 1.93
C THR A 46 -1.36 -15.53 2.00
N ALA A 47 -0.39 -16.20 1.39
CA ALA A 47 0.98 -15.70 1.27
C ALA A 47 1.08 -14.37 0.48
N THR A 48 0.12 -14.08 -0.41
CA THR A 48 0.18 -12.93 -1.31
C THR A 48 -1.13 -12.15 -1.42
N THR A 49 -2.24 -12.66 -0.91
CA THR A 49 -3.55 -12.03 -1.06
C THR A 49 -4.32 -11.98 0.26
N LEU A 50 -5.19 -11.00 0.37
CA LEU A 50 -6.22 -10.88 1.39
C LEU A 50 -7.54 -10.62 0.66
N ARG A 51 -8.53 -11.52 0.81
CA ARG A 51 -9.82 -11.46 0.10
C ARG A 51 -10.97 -11.70 1.05
N PRO A 52 -12.19 -11.23 0.76
CA PRO A 52 -13.37 -11.61 1.52
C PRO A 52 -13.49 -13.13 1.64
N GLN A 53 -13.98 -13.61 2.78
CA GLN A 53 -14.42 -14.99 2.95
C GLN A 53 -15.68 -15.23 2.14
N ALA A 54 -15.93 -16.48 1.71
CA ALA A 54 -17.06 -16.83 0.84
C ALA A 54 -18.43 -16.33 1.37
N TRP A 55 -18.69 -16.50 2.66
CA TRP A 55 -19.93 -16.02 3.28
C TRP A 55 -20.08 -14.49 3.23
N PHE A 56 -18.96 -13.77 3.38
CA PHE A 56 -18.95 -12.32 3.32
C PHE A 56 -19.05 -11.82 1.88
N GLU A 57 -18.42 -12.50 0.94
CA GLU A 57 -18.58 -12.26 -0.49
C GLU A 57 -20.04 -12.39 -0.93
N GLU A 58 -20.73 -13.46 -0.54
CA GLU A 58 -22.17 -13.64 -0.81
C GLU A 58 -23.01 -12.47 -0.30
N LEU A 59 -22.70 -11.98 0.92
CA LEU A 59 -23.39 -10.84 1.50
C LEU A 59 -23.13 -9.55 0.69
N LEU A 60 -21.87 -9.29 0.32
CA LEU A 60 -21.48 -8.11 -0.44
C LEU A 60 -22.13 -8.08 -1.82
N VAL A 61 -22.19 -9.22 -2.51
CA VAL A 61 -22.83 -9.36 -3.82
C VAL A 61 -24.35 -9.18 -3.68
N ARG A 62 -24.97 -9.90 -2.75
CA ARG A 62 -26.43 -9.92 -2.59
C ARG A 62 -27.00 -8.57 -2.13
N ASP A 63 -26.38 -7.97 -1.10
CA ASP A 63 -26.96 -6.83 -0.40
C ASP A 63 -26.42 -5.48 -0.92
N LEU A 64 -25.20 -5.47 -1.47
CA LEU A 64 -24.54 -4.24 -1.92
C LEU A 64 -24.21 -4.24 -3.42
N ASN A 65 -24.48 -5.35 -4.14
CA ASN A 65 -24.17 -5.50 -5.56
C ASN A 65 -22.71 -5.19 -5.92
N ILE A 66 -21.77 -5.63 -5.05
CA ILE A 66 -20.34 -5.43 -5.24
C ILE A 66 -19.74 -6.61 -5.95
N ASP A 67 -18.99 -6.36 -7.03
CA ASP A 67 -18.16 -7.38 -7.67
C ASP A 67 -16.88 -7.59 -6.84
N CYS A 68 -16.87 -8.67 -6.05
CA CYS A 68 -15.75 -9.03 -5.19
C CYS A 68 -14.48 -9.48 -5.93
N GLY A 69 -14.54 -9.63 -7.26
CA GLY A 69 -13.37 -9.84 -8.09
C GLY A 69 -12.32 -8.73 -7.95
N TYR A 70 -12.77 -7.51 -7.68
CA TYR A 70 -11.91 -6.34 -7.45
C TYR A 70 -11.64 -6.03 -5.97
N TYR A 71 -12.33 -6.69 -5.04
CA TYR A 71 -12.19 -6.42 -3.61
C TYR A 71 -11.13 -7.32 -2.97
N TYR A 72 -9.88 -6.91 -3.08
CA TYR A 72 -8.76 -7.64 -2.49
C TYR A 72 -7.59 -6.70 -2.15
N ALA A 73 -6.71 -7.19 -1.27
CA ALA A 73 -5.35 -6.69 -1.15
C ALA A 73 -4.38 -7.74 -1.69
N GLN A 74 -3.34 -7.29 -2.39
CA GLN A 74 -2.33 -8.15 -2.99
C GLN A 74 -0.92 -7.62 -2.75
N ALA A 75 -0.02 -8.51 -2.31
CA ALA A 75 1.41 -8.30 -2.35
C ALA A 75 1.90 -8.52 -3.78
N GLN A 76 2.30 -7.46 -4.46
CA GLN A 76 2.73 -7.50 -5.86
C GLN A 76 4.21 -7.15 -5.97
N LEU A 77 4.97 -8.02 -6.63
CA LEU A 77 6.38 -7.78 -6.95
C LEU A 77 6.50 -6.95 -8.22
N TRP A 78 7.63 -6.29 -8.36
CA TRP A 78 7.99 -5.53 -9.55
C TRP A 78 9.40 -5.88 -10.03
N SER A 79 9.67 -5.57 -11.30
CA SER A 79 10.99 -5.68 -11.90
C SER A 79 11.27 -4.46 -12.78
N PRO A 80 12.44 -3.83 -12.68
CA PRO A 80 12.80 -2.74 -13.58
C PRO A 80 12.98 -3.20 -15.03
N ASP A 81 13.28 -4.49 -15.23
CA ASP A 81 13.44 -5.09 -16.58
C ASP A 81 12.09 -5.32 -17.27
N ASN A 82 11.00 -5.41 -16.50
CA ASN A 82 9.65 -5.58 -17.02
C ASN A 82 8.63 -4.79 -16.16
N PRO A 83 8.67 -3.44 -16.23
CA PRO A 83 7.78 -2.62 -15.42
C PRO A 83 6.30 -2.79 -15.80
N ASP A 84 6.00 -3.13 -17.06
CA ASP A 84 4.63 -3.32 -17.54
C ASP A 84 3.94 -4.51 -16.85
N ALA A 85 4.69 -5.48 -16.33
CA ALA A 85 4.11 -6.57 -15.53
C ALA A 85 3.53 -6.07 -14.18
N PHE A 86 3.94 -4.89 -13.73
CA PHE A 86 3.37 -4.24 -12.54
C PHE A 86 2.09 -3.46 -12.86
N ALA A 87 1.88 -3.09 -14.13
CA ALA A 87 0.72 -2.35 -14.61
C ALA A 87 -0.57 -3.20 -14.62
N GLY A 88 -1.68 -2.60 -15.05
CA GLY A 88 -2.93 -3.32 -15.35
C GLY A 88 -3.88 -3.50 -14.16
N VAL A 89 -3.66 -2.78 -13.06
CA VAL A 89 -4.64 -2.73 -11.98
C VAL A 89 -5.68 -1.66 -12.28
N HIS A 90 -6.91 -2.09 -12.49
CA HIS A 90 -8.06 -1.22 -12.72
C HIS A 90 -9.18 -1.64 -11.78
N SER A 91 -9.87 -0.69 -11.17
CA SER A 91 -11.02 -0.95 -10.34
C SER A 91 -11.98 0.23 -10.37
N SER A 92 -13.21 -0.02 -10.77
CA SER A 92 -14.29 0.97 -10.75
C SER A 92 -14.70 1.36 -9.31
N TYR A 93 -14.31 0.58 -8.33
CA TYR A 93 -14.61 0.85 -6.90
C TYR A 93 -13.50 1.64 -6.19
N GLY A 94 -12.33 1.74 -6.80
CA GLY A 94 -11.19 2.45 -6.24
C GLY A 94 -9.91 1.63 -6.19
N VAL A 95 -8.79 2.33 -6.05
CA VAL A 95 -7.45 1.73 -5.95
C VAL A 95 -6.67 2.38 -4.82
N CYS A 96 -6.02 1.55 -4.01
CA CYS A 96 -5.03 1.98 -3.04
C CYS A 96 -3.70 1.30 -3.35
N LEU A 97 -2.69 2.09 -3.70
CA LEU A 97 -1.33 1.62 -3.88
C LEU A 97 -0.49 2.00 -2.67
N ILE A 98 0.16 1.01 -2.06
CA ILE A 98 1.05 1.18 -0.92
C ILE A 98 2.44 0.73 -1.33
N MET A 99 3.40 1.67 -1.30
CA MET A 99 4.80 1.44 -1.59
C MET A 99 5.63 1.58 -0.31
N ASP A 100 6.13 0.48 0.19
CA ASP A 100 7.02 0.45 1.35
C ASP A 100 8.48 0.51 0.89
N GLU A 101 9.34 1.19 1.66
CA GLU A 101 10.74 1.50 1.29
C GLU A 101 10.85 2.12 -0.12
N SER A 102 9.91 3.01 -0.42
CA SER A 102 9.67 3.56 -1.77
C SER A 102 10.83 4.36 -2.35
N SER A 103 11.77 4.87 -1.52
CA SER A 103 13.00 5.50 -2.00
C SER A 103 13.91 4.56 -2.79
N GLY A 104 13.73 3.25 -2.64
CA GLY A 104 14.47 2.22 -3.36
C GLY A 104 13.78 1.72 -4.62
N ILE A 105 12.49 2.00 -4.81
CA ILE A 105 11.70 1.54 -5.96
C ILE A 105 12.13 2.30 -7.23
N ASP A 106 12.23 1.58 -8.33
CA ASP A 106 12.66 2.17 -9.60
C ASP A 106 11.65 3.18 -10.16
N LYS A 107 12.16 4.19 -10.85
CA LYS A 107 11.36 5.25 -11.47
C LYS A 107 10.33 4.71 -12.47
N SER A 108 10.67 3.66 -13.20
CA SER A 108 9.76 3.03 -14.18
C SER A 108 8.49 2.50 -13.50
N ILE A 109 8.61 1.98 -12.27
CA ILE A 109 7.47 1.47 -11.50
C ILE A 109 6.54 2.61 -11.06
N PHE A 110 7.08 3.74 -10.64
CA PHE A 110 6.27 4.93 -10.39
C PHE A 110 5.51 5.37 -11.65
N SER A 111 6.18 5.36 -12.79
CA SER A 111 5.56 5.77 -14.07
C SER A 111 4.39 4.87 -14.47
N VAL A 112 4.56 3.53 -14.42
CA VAL A 112 3.46 2.60 -14.77
C VAL A 112 2.34 2.62 -13.73
N SER A 113 2.66 2.94 -12.47
CA SER A 113 1.66 3.05 -11.39
C SER A 113 0.68 4.21 -11.58
N GLU A 114 1.04 5.25 -12.33
CA GLU A 114 0.12 6.34 -12.68
C GLU A 114 -1.14 5.79 -13.38
N GLY A 115 -0.98 4.72 -14.16
CA GLY A 115 -2.08 4.03 -14.84
C GLY A 115 -3.15 3.45 -13.91
N PHE A 116 -2.81 3.13 -12.65
CA PHE A 116 -3.77 2.60 -11.67
C PHE A 116 -4.87 3.61 -11.32
N PHE A 117 -4.63 4.89 -11.52
CA PHE A 117 -5.47 5.99 -11.08
C PHE A 117 -6.24 6.66 -12.22
N THR A 118 -6.31 6.03 -13.38
CA THR A 118 -7.00 6.58 -14.57
C THR A 118 -8.52 6.46 -14.49
N GLU A 119 -9.05 5.51 -13.72
CA GLU A 119 -10.49 5.35 -13.53
C GLU A 119 -11.09 6.50 -12.72
N PRO A 120 -12.26 7.04 -13.08
CA PRO A 120 -12.88 8.18 -12.42
C PRO A 120 -13.58 7.81 -11.11
N THR A 121 -12.84 7.18 -10.20
CA THR A 121 -13.34 6.78 -8.87
C THR A 121 -12.96 7.80 -7.81
N LYS A 122 -13.72 7.84 -6.68
CA LYS A 122 -13.40 8.72 -5.56
C LYS A 122 -12.23 8.20 -4.72
N ASP A 123 -12.15 6.88 -4.57
CA ASP A 123 -11.15 6.24 -3.70
C ASP A 123 -9.90 5.91 -4.49
N ARG A 124 -9.02 6.89 -4.58
CA ARG A 124 -7.71 6.78 -5.24
C ARG A 124 -6.64 7.23 -4.27
N TYR A 125 -5.89 6.26 -3.74
CA TYR A 125 -4.87 6.50 -2.73
C TYR A 125 -3.52 5.95 -3.20
N TRP A 126 -2.52 6.81 -3.21
CA TRP A 126 -1.14 6.41 -3.45
C TRP A 126 -0.32 6.79 -2.23
N MET A 127 0.16 5.79 -1.50
CA MET A 127 0.90 5.96 -0.26
C MET A 127 2.34 5.47 -0.44
N CYS A 128 3.30 6.32 -0.12
CA CYS A 128 4.72 6.01 -0.20
C CYS A 128 5.36 6.22 1.17
N PHE A 129 5.94 5.17 1.71
CA PHE A 129 6.65 5.19 2.99
C PHE A 129 8.11 4.84 2.78
N SER A 130 9.03 5.64 3.32
CA SER A 130 10.46 5.31 3.25
C SER A 130 11.30 6.23 4.14
N ASN A 131 12.46 5.72 4.53
CA ASN A 131 13.54 6.58 4.95
C ASN A 131 14.15 7.30 3.75
N PRO A 132 14.62 8.56 3.87
CA PRO A 132 15.24 9.32 2.78
C PRO A 132 16.66 8.80 2.49
N ARG A 133 16.77 7.75 1.70
CA ARG A 133 18.07 7.11 1.37
C ARG A 133 18.75 7.69 0.13
N ARG A 134 18.00 8.41 -0.70
CA ARG A 134 18.48 8.95 -1.98
C ARG A 134 18.10 10.42 -2.08
N ASN A 135 18.97 11.19 -2.71
CA ASN A 135 18.74 12.60 -3.04
C ASN A 135 18.22 12.81 -4.47
N THR A 136 17.70 11.76 -5.08
CA THR A 136 17.13 11.76 -6.44
C THR A 136 16.02 10.73 -6.52
N GLY A 137 15.18 10.85 -7.55
CA GLY A 137 14.11 9.91 -7.85
C GLY A 137 12.73 10.33 -7.34
N PRO A 138 11.67 9.58 -7.70
CA PRO A 138 10.29 10.02 -7.48
C PRO A 138 9.93 10.29 -6.03
N PHE A 139 10.45 9.49 -5.09
CA PHE A 139 10.21 9.70 -3.66
C PHE A 139 10.85 11.01 -3.17
N PHE A 140 12.11 11.28 -3.57
CA PHE A 140 12.77 12.55 -3.27
C PHE A 140 12.03 13.75 -3.91
N ASP A 141 11.63 13.60 -5.17
CA ASP A 141 10.92 14.64 -5.91
C ASP A 141 9.57 15.00 -5.26
N ALA A 142 8.90 14.03 -4.61
CA ALA A 142 7.65 14.27 -3.89
C ALA A 142 7.82 15.25 -2.71
N PHE A 143 9.00 15.32 -2.09
CA PHE A 143 9.32 16.28 -1.04
C PHE A 143 9.90 17.61 -1.57
N HIS A 144 10.27 17.67 -2.87
CA HIS A 144 10.95 18.81 -3.48
C HIS A 144 10.19 19.35 -4.70
N SER A 145 10.60 18.97 -5.88
CA SER A 145 10.08 19.52 -7.15
C SER A 145 8.61 19.20 -7.43
N LYS A 146 8.11 18.09 -6.91
CA LYS A 146 6.72 17.62 -7.07
C LYS A 146 5.87 17.79 -5.81
N ARG A 147 6.33 18.54 -4.83
CA ARG A 147 5.62 18.71 -3.54
C ARG A 147 4.19 19.23 -3.68
N ALA A 148 3.90 20.00 -4.69
CA ALA A 148 2.55 20.51 -4.95
C ALA A 148 1.52 19.41 -5.29
N PHE A 149 1.96 18.23 -5.69
CA PHE A 149 1.12 17.08 -6.07
C PHE A 149 1.02 16.02 -4.95
N TRP A 150 1.81 16.16 -3.87
CA TRP A 150 1.90 15.18 -2.80
C TRP A 150 1.60 15.82 -1.45
N ASN A 151 0.82 15.13 -0.65
CA ASN A 151 0.75 15.42 0.78
C ASN A 151 1.94 14.74 1.47
N THR A 152 2.93 15.54 1.89
CA THR A 152 4.18 15.03 2.43
C THR A 152 4.25 15.28 3.93
N GLU A 153 4.62 14.24 4.67
CA GLU A 153 4.84 14.30 6.11
C GLU A 153 6.20 13.68 6.45
N GLN A 154 6.91 14.31 7.37
CA GLN A 154 8.17 13.81 7.91
C GLN A 154 7.95 13.44 9.37
N ILE A 155 8.27 12.19 9.72
CA ILE A 155 8.23 11.70 11.08
C ILE A 155 9.66 11.57 11.57
N ASP A 156 10.02 12.32 12.61
CA ASP A 156 11.29 12.14 13.31
C ASP A 156 11.07 11.10 14.42
N SER A 157 11.82 10.00 14.38
CA SER A 157 11.71 8.95 15.40
C SER A 157 12.06 9.43 16.81
N ARG A 158 12.75 10.55 16.94
CA ARG A 158 13.03 11.18 18.25
C ARG A 158 11.80 11.81 18.89
N ASP A 159 10.83 12.20 18.08
CA ASP A 159 9.58 12.83 18.51
C ASP A 159 8.45 11.81 18.74
N VAL A 160 8.70 10.53 18.44
CA VAL A 160 7.69 9.47 18.57
C VAL A 160 7.67 8.94 20.01
N GLU A 161 6.48 8.94 20.62
CA GLU A 161 6.25 8.39 21.94
C GLU A 161 6.63 6.88 21.99
N GLY A 162 7.33 6.48 23.05
CA GLY A 162 7.75 5.08 23.23
C GLY A 162 9.11 4.73 22.58
N THR A 163 9.79 5.67 21.94
CA THR A 163 11.16 5.47 21.46
C THR A 163 12.18 5.69 22.59
N ASP A 164 13.32 4.98 22.53
CA ASP A 164 14.40 5.13 23.49
C ASP A 164 15.19 6.44 23.23
N GLN A 165 14.76 7.52 23.86
CA GLN A 165 15.38 8.85 23.74
C GLN A 165 16.85 8.84 24.20
N ALA A 166 17.20 8.02 25.20
CA ALA A 166 18.57 7.95 25.71
C ALA A 166 19.50 7.30 24.67
N LEU A 167 19.00 6.38 23.87
CA LEU A 167 19.76 5.77 22.76
C LEU A 167 20.05 6.81 21.69
N PHE A 168 19.05 7.60 21.28
CA PHE A 168 19.22 8.64 20.25
C PHE A 168 20.25 9.71 20.66
N HIS A 169 20.27 10.13 21.93
CA HIS A 169 21.27 11.09 22.45
C HIS A 169 22.70 10.53 22.43
N LYS A 170 22.89 9.21 22.37
CA LYS A 170 24.23 8.60 22.27
C LYS A 170 24.70 8.40 20.84
N MET A 171 23.79 8.47 19.86
CA MET A 171 24.10 8.21 18.44
C MET A 171 24.40 9.49 17.65
N ILE A 172 24.24 10.66 18.26
CA ILE A 172 24.56 11.97 17.72
C ILE A 172 25.76 12.55 18.48
#